data_aa070c1b49397fb2dbba2b1d0ea80b2b
#
_entry.id   aa070c1b49397fb2dbba2b1d0ea80b2b
#
_cell.length_a   1.000
_cell.length_b   1.000
_cell.length_c   1.000
_cell.angle_alpha   90.00
_cell.angle_beta   90.00
_cell.angle_gamma   90.00
#
_symmetry.space_group_name_H-M   'P 1'
#
loop_
_entity.id
_entity.type
_entity.pdbx_description
1 polymer ?
#
loop_
_entity_poly.entity_id
_entity_poly.type
_entity_poly.pdbx_seq_one_letter_code
_entity_poly.pdbx_strand_id
1 'polypeptide(L)'
;VSESEFVLAIEIGGSHVVVATARLTQSEQAEVALHEWAHSQRRAPAIVYVSHDDTLFFGVEAAQRAADDPARAVTNFTHRLGDDMPFIVDGCALPAERLYAETASWAIDAVSDIEGVAPVAVTLTHPAHWGEHRLTTLRDALNRQGLTEITLIPAAKAAAMHLDASHPLESGETVAVFDLGAETVESVVLRKRHDDLFDIIGDAVHIDDIGGTGFEDAVLEHVIAAAALDVARFASHHDASHLRNAVRAAKETLSSHPDATIDIPVAATSVRITRAEFEDMIVDDIDQSLETLTQAIESARLTPGALSAIVLAGGSSRIPFIAQRLSDRFTCPVVVDAVPEAAAVLGAARAGLAELRAQQLSENGTDRELDESTDEAQSFSPVLTGAARAPASALRRGLYIFFTIAATVIAGAIVLGGAAALGDTPSSSSANPATPPTPAITQPANPPPPSDQPTNPLADPGGGGGAAPGGARGAG
;
A
#
# COMPACT_ATOMS: atom_id res chain seq x y z
N VAL A 1 2.30 -26.69 16.72
CA VAL A 1 2.99 -25.39 16.80
C VAL A 1 3.38 -25.17 18.24
N SER A 2 4.66 -25.00 18.54
CA SER A 2 5.12 -24.66 19.90
C SER A 2 4.81 -23.19 20.21
N GLU A 3 4.80 -22.79 21.49
CA GLU A 3 4.57 -21.37 21.88
C GLU A 3 5.56 -20.39 21.26
N SER A 4 6.74 -20.85 20.84
CA SER A 4 7.74 -20.03 20.16
C SER A 4 7.58 -19.96 18.63
N GLU A 5 6.77 -20.84 18.03
CA GLU A 5 6.53 -20.87 16.58
C GLU A 5 5.47 -19.86 16.20
N PHE A 6 5.68 -19.17 15.10
CA PHE A 6 4.72 -18.19 14.58
C PHE A 6 4.63 -18.22 13.07
N VAL A 7 3.46 -17.82 12.58
CA VAL A 7 3.23 -17.51 11.18
C VAL A 7 3.42 -16.00 10.98
N LEU A 8 4.10 -15.63 9.92
CA LEU A 8 4.33 -14.24 9.54
C LEU A 8 3.46 -13.89 8.34
N ALA A 9 2.72 -12.79 8.43
CA ALA A 9 2.05 -12.19 7.28
C ALA A 9 2.70 -10.85 6.94
N ILE A 10 2.84 -10.56 5.65
CA ILE A 10 3.47 -9.34 5.14
C ILE A 10 2.56 -8.73 4.08
N GLU A 11 2.35 -7.44 4.18
CA GLU A 11 1.72 -6.60 3.17
C GLU A 11 2.71 -5.54 2.71
N ILE A 12 3.02 -5.53 1.41
CA ILE A 12 3.89 -4.52 0.79
C ILE A 12 3.00 -3.66 -0.10
N GLY A 13 2.57 -2.52 0.45
CA GLY A 13 1.79 -1.52 -0.28
C GLY A 13 2.66 -0.52 -1.04
N GLY A 14 2.01 0.45 -1.71
CA GLY A 14 2.72 1.52 -2.44
C GLY A 14 3.55 2.43 -1.54
N SER A 15 3.10 2.69 -0.31
CA SER A 15 3.78 3.60 0.62
C SER A 15 4.35 2.95 1.87
N HIS A 16 3.80 1.83 2.33
CA HIS A 16 4.18 1.18 3.59
C HIS A 16 4.25 -0.33 3.49
N VAL A 17 5.10 -0.92 4.33
CA VAL A 17 5.15 -2.34 4.65
C VAL A 17 4.51 -2.52 6.02
N VAL A 18 3.50 -3.40 6.09
CA VAL A 18 2.82 -3.77 7.34
C VAL A 18 3.01 -5.27 7.57
N VAL A 19 3.25 -5.64 8.80
CA VAL A 19 3.55 -7.03 9.17
C VAL A 19 2.73 -7.45 10.36
N ALA A 20 2.22 -8.67 10.34
CA ALA A 20 1.53 -9.29 11.47
C ALA A 20 2.07 -10.69 11.76
N THR A 21 2.04 -11.06 13.02
CA THR A 21 2.35 -12.43 13.47
C THR A 21 1.09 -13.11 13.98
N ALA A 22 1.00 -14.42 13.76
CA ALA A 22 -0.05 -15.26 14.35
C ALA A 22 0.57 -16.45 15.08
N ARG A 23 0.06 -16.71 16.30
CA ARG A 23 0.47 -17.82 17.16
C ARG A 23 -0.74 -18.59 17.67
N LEU A 24 -0.53 -19.82 18.09
CA LEU A 24 -1.50 -20.54 18.88
C LEU A 24 -1.22 -20.31 20.36
N THR A 25 -2.26 -19.91 21.09
CA THR A 25 -2.21 -19.88 22.55
C THR A 25 -2.30 -21.30 23.11
N GLN A 26 -2.01 -21.47 24.40
CA GLN A 26 -2.19 -22.74 25.11
C GLN A 26 -3.64 -23.27 25.06
N SER A 27 -4.62 -22.40 24.82
CA SER A 27 -6.03 -22.75 24.61
C SER A 27 -6.38 -23.02 23.14
N GLU A 28 -5.40 -23.19 22.26
CA GLU A 28 -5.55 -23.39 20.81
C GLU A 28 -6.27 -22.24 20.07
N GLN A 29 -6.36 -21.08 20.67
CA GLN A 29 -6.90 -19.87 20.01
C GLN A 29 -5.81 -19.16 19.23
N ALA A 30 -6.19 -18.60 18.09
CA ALA A 30 -5.30 -17.79 17.28
C ALA A 30 -5.10 -16.41 17.95
N GLU A 31 -3.89 -16.12 18.38
CA GLU A 31 -3.45 -14.78 18.77
C GLU A 31 -2.77 -14.13 17.56
N VAL A 32 -3.31 -13.00 17.13
CA VAL A 32 -2.77 -12.24 15.98
C VAL A 32 -2.40 -10.85 16.45
N ALA A 33 -1.18 -10.44 16.17
CA ALA A 33 -0.64 -9.14 16.57
C ALA A 33 0.06 -8.45 15.42
N LEU A 34 -0.10 -7.12 15.36
CA LEU A 34 0.72 -6.30 14.46
C LEU A 34 2.14 -6.21 14.99
N HIS A 35 3.10 -6.37 14.11
CA HIS A 35 4.50 -6.15 14.42
C HIS A 35 4.77 -4.65 14.63
N GLU A 36 5.52 -4.32 15.66
CA GLU A 36 5.97 -2.95 15.92
C GLU A 36 7.42 -2.79 15.47
N TRP A 37 7.60 -1.93 14.48
CA TRP A 37 8.92 -1.49 14.02
C TRP A 37 9.56 -0.54 15.04
N ALA A 38 10.75 -0.06 14.76
CA ALA A 38 11.42 0.91 15.60
C ALA A 38 10.51 2.09 15.97
N HIS A 39 10.59 2.57 17.22
CA HIS A 39 9.78 3.64 17.79
C HIS A 39 8.27 3.33 17.88
N SER A 40 7.91 2.05 18.06
CA SER A 40 6.51 1.58 18.16
C SER A 40 5.64 1.93 16.94
N GLN A 41 6.26 2.07 15.77
CA GLN A 41 5.54 2.26 14.52
C GLN A 41 5.01 0.91 14.03
N ARG A 42 3.74 0.85 13.64
CA ARG A 42 3.10 -0.37 13.12
C ARG A 42 3.27 -0.55 11.62
N ARG A 43 3.97 0.37 10.97
CA ARG A 43 4.22 0.37 9.53
C ARG A 43 5.63 0.91 9.27
N ALA A 44 6.33 0.31 8.31
CA ALA A 44 7.60 0.82 7.80
C ALA A 44 7.39 1.44 6.41
N PRO A 45 8.15 2.46 6.01
CA PRO A 45 8.10 2.98 4.64
C PRO A 45 8.42 1.91 3.61
N ALA A 46 7.62 1.81 2.53
CA ALA A 46 7.90 0.96 1.38
C ALA A 46 8.83 1.68 0.40
N ILE A 47 10.06 1.86 0.82
CA ILE A 47 11.13 2.54 0.08
C ILE A 47 12.40 1.69 0.09
N VAL A 48 13.08 1.67 -1.03
CA VAL A 48 14.39 1.03 -1.18
C VAL A 48 15.40 2.10 -1.55
N TYR A 49 16.50 2.20 -0.80
CA TYR A 49 17.62 3.09 -1.09
C TYR A 49 18.81 2.27 -1.57
N VAL A 50 19.42 2.70 -2.67
CA VAL A 50 20.58 2.05 -3.29
C VAL A 50 21.83 2.87 -2.96
N SER A 51 22.73 2.32 -2.16
CA SER A 51 23.99 2.99 -1.84
C SER A 51 24.98 2.98 -3.01
N HIS A 52 26.09 3.71 -2.86
CA HIS A 52 27.12 3.79 -3.91
C HIS A 52 27.86 2.47 -4.19
N ASP A 53 27.78 1.51 -3.29
CA ASP A 53 28.31 0.15 -3.43
C ASP A 53 27.24 -0.89 -3.78
N ASP A 54 26.08 -0.42 -4.30
CA ASP A 54 24.92 -1.20 -4.70
C ASP A 54 24.24 -1.98 -3.56
N THR A 55 24.55 -1.65 -2.30
CA THR A 55 23.84 -2.22 -1.15
C THR A 55 22.42 -1.62 -1.04
N LEU A 56 21.42 -2.47 -0.83
CA LEU A 56 20.04 -2.06 -0.67
C LEU A 56 19.72 -1.86 0.81
N PHE A 57 19.07 -0.73 1.12
CA PHE A 57 18.50 -0.42 2.43
C PHE A 57 16.99 -0.31 2.31
N PHE A 58 16.27 -0.63 3.39
CA PHE A 58 14.82 -0.73 3.40
C PHE A 58 14.21 0.04 4.58
N GLY A 59 12.91 0.32 4.49
CA GLY A 59 12.14 0.87 5.59
C GLY A 59 12.65 2.23 6.08
N VAL A 60 12.72 2.41 7.39
CA VAL A 60 13.11 3.68 8.03
C VAL A 60 14.53 4.09 7.67
N GLU A 61 15.47 3.15 7.58
CA GLU A 61 16.86 3.46 7.21
C GLU A 61 16.95 3.96 5.77
N ALA A 62 16.24 3.32 4.85
CA ALA A 62 16.15 3.78 3.46
C ALA A 62 15.55 5.18 3.37
N ALA A 63 14.48 5.47 4.12
CA ALA A 63 13.84 6.78 4.14
C ALA A 63 14.76 7.87 4.69
N GLN A 64 15.57 7.56 5.72
CA GLN A 64 16.56 8.49 6.25
C GLN A 64 17.65 8.82 5.23
N ARG A 65 18.19 7.82 4.54
CA ARG A 65 19.19 8.02 3.49
C ARG A 65 18.64 8.77 2.28
N ALA A 66 17.39 8.48 1.92
CA ALA A 66 16.70 9.16 0.83
C ALA A 66 16.44 10.65 1.10
N ALA A 67 16.37 11.07 2.36
CA ALA A 67 16.25 12.49 2.72
C ALA A 67 17.50 13.30 2.30
N ASP A 68 18.68 12.67 2.34
CA ASP A 68 19.93 13.29 1.94
C ASP A 68 20.22 13.14 0.43
N ASP A 69 19.87 11.99 -0.15
CA ASP A 69 20.06 11.68 -1.58
C ASP A 69 18.86 10.95 -2.19
N PRO A 70 17.78 11.68 -2.52
CA PRO A 70 16.56 11.10 -3.05
C PRO A 70 16.70 10.48 -4.45
N ALA A 71 17.75 10.83 -5.20
CA ALA A 71 17.99 10.26 -6.53
C ALA A 71 18.33 8.76 -6.49
N ARG A 72 18.70 8.24 -5.32
CA ARG A 72 19.01 6.82 -5.08
C ARG A 72 17.88 6.05 -4.42
N ALA A 73 16.73 6.68 -4.22
CA ALA A 73 15.56 6.08 -3.61
C ALA A 73 14.58 5.58 -4.67
N VAL A 74 14.05 4.37 -4.46
CA VAL A 74 12.97 3.79 -5.26
C VAL A 74 11.74 3.63 -4.38
N THR A 75 10.64 4.24 -4.81
CA THR A 75 9.30 4.11 -4.24
C THR A 75 8.36 3.54 -5.28
N ASN A 76 7.14 3.16 -4.89
CA ASN A 76 6.07 2.73 -5.79
C ASN A 76 6.44 1.55 -6.71
N PHE A 77 7.41 0.76 -6.32
CA PHE A 77 7.84 -0.38 -7.12
C PHE A 77 6.78 -1.49 -7.20
N THR A 78 5.82 -1.53 -6.29
CA THR A 78 4.73 -2.51 -6.29
C THR A 78 3.81 -2.37 -7.51
N HIS A 79 3.57 -1.15 -7.99
CA HIS A 79 2.73 -0.87 -9.16
C HIS A 79 3.36 -1.37 -10.46
N ARG A 80 4.69 -1.40 -10.52
CA ARG A 80 5.45 -1.79 -11.70
C ARG A 80 5.83 -3.26 -11.73
N LEU A 81 5.31 -4.06 -10.79
CA LEU A 81 5.55 -5.50 -10.78
C LEU A 81 4.96 -6.15 -12.05
N GLY A 82 5.81 -6.85 -12.78
CA GLY A 82 5.47 -7.43 -14.08
C GLY A 82 5.70 -6.52 -15.29
N ASP A 83 6.26 -5.32 -15.10
CA ASP A 83 6.69 -4.46 -16.18
C ASP A 83 8.07 -4.89 -16.68
N ASP A 84 8.28 -4.81 -18.01
CA ASP A 84 9.59 -5.13 -18.62
C ASP A 84 10.66 -4.06 -18.33
N MET A 85 10.26 -2.86 -17.87
CA MET A 85 11.15 -1.73 -17.65
C MET A 85 11.62 -1.66 -16.20
N PRO A 86 12.91 -1.91 -15.90
CA PRO A 86 13.45 -1.79 -14.55
C PRO A 86 13.53 -0.32 -14.10
N PHE A 87 13.64 -0.09 -12.80
CA PHE A 87 14.15 1.16 -12.26
C PHE A 87 15.64 1.27 -12.54
N ILE A 88 16.09 2.47 -12.88
CA ILE A 88 17.52 2.74 -13.11
C ILE A 88 18.00 3.70 -12.04
N VAL A 89 18.90 3.24 -11.20
CA VAL A 89 19.53 4.04 -10.14
C VAL A 89 21.03 4.00 -10.36
N ASP A 90 21.63 5.12 -10.73
CA ASP A 90 23.09 5.26 -10.98
C ASP A 90 23.65 4.20 -11.96
N GLY A 91 22.85 3.86 -13.00
CA GLY A 91 23.19 2.85 -13.99
C GLY A 91 22.90 1.41 -13.58
N CYS A 92 22.50 1.15 -12.35
CA CYS A 92 22.05 -0.17 -11.90
C CYS A 92 20.58 -0.37 -12.28
N ALA A 93 20.28 -1.49 -12.97
CA ALA A 93 18.91 -1.87 -13.34
C ALA A 93 18.28 -2.73 -12.24
N LEU A 94 17.16 -2.28 -11.71
CA LEU A 94 16.43 -2.90 -10.59
C LEU A 94 15.00 -3.22 -11.03
N PRO A 95 14.71 -4.47 -11.44
CA PRO A 95 13.36 -4.91 -11.73
C PRO A 95 12.45 -4.78 -10.50
N ALA A 96 11.20 -4.39 -10.70
CA ALA A 96 10.24 -4.17 -9.64
C ALA A 96 10.00 -5.43 -8.78
N GLU A 97 9.91 -6.59 -9.43
CA GLU A 97 9.75 -7.87 -8.75
C GLU A 97 10.96 -8.26 -7.87
N ARG A 98 12.17 -7.82 -8.24
CA ARG A 98 13.36 -7.99 -7.39
C ARG A 98 13.24 -7.12 -6.14
N LEU A 99 12.88 -5.86 -6.29
CA LEU A 99 12.71 -4.93 -5.16
C LEU A 99 11.63 -5.45 -4.19
N TYR A 100 10.54 -6.00 -4.74
CA TYR A 100 9.48 -6.60 -3.94
C TYR A 100 9.98 -7.80 -3.13
N ALA A 101 10.66 -8.74 -3.78
CA ALA A 101 11.18 -9.94 -3.12
C ALA A 101 12.28 -9.63 -2.08
N GLU A 102 13.16 -8.66 -2.36
CA GLU A 102 14.17 -8.18 -1.41
C GLU A 102 13.50 -7.49 -0.19
N THR A 103 12.43 -6.71 -0.43
CA THR A 103 11.65 -6.09 0.67
C THR A 103 10.97 -7.15 1.53
N ALA A 104 10.40 -8.20 0.92
CA ALA A 104 9.83 -9.32 1.66
C ALA A 104 10.89 -10.04 2.50
N SER A 105 12.07 -10.31 1.91
CA SER A 105 13.20 -10.92 2.62
C SER A 105 13.66 -10.08 3.81
N TRP A 106 13.81 -8.76 3.61
CA TRP A 106 14.15 -7.82 4.67
C TRP A 106 13.13 -7.87 5.82
N ALA A 107 11.83 -7.88 5.50
CA ALA A 107 10.79 -7.93 6.52
C ALA A 107 10.82 -9.24 7.32
N ILE A 108 11.06 -10.38 6.66
CA ILE A 108 11.23 -11.69 7.32
C ILE A 108 12.43 -11.69 8.26
N ASP A 109 13.58 -11.21 7.78
CA ASP A 109 14.82 -11.17 8.56
C ASP A 109 14.67 -10.24 9.77
N ALA A 110 14.10 -9.04 9.59
CA ALA A 110 13.90 -8.06 10.66
C ALA A 110 12.98 -8.58 11.79
N VAL A 111 11.89 -9.28 11.42
CA VAL A 111 11.00 -9.88 12.42
C VAL A 111 11.67 -11.08 13.09
N SER A 112 12.38 -11.92 12.33
CA SER A 112 13.09 -13.08 12.87
C SER A 112 14.16 -12.67 13.89
N ASP A 113 14.85 -11.56 13.64
CA ASP A 113 15.86 -11.03 14.59
C ASP A 113 15.23 -10.55 15.91
N ILE A 114 14.03 -9.97 15.87
CA ILE A 114 13.28 -9.52 17.06
C ILE A 114 12.69 -10.71 17.82
N GLU A 115 12.09 -11.66 17.12
CA GLU A 115 11.48 -12.87 17.71
C GLU A 115 12.51 -13.91 18.17
N GLY A 116 13.76 -13.82 17.69
CA GLY A 116 14.83 -14.78 17.95
C GLY A 116 14.68 -16.14 17.26
N VAL A 117 13.63 -16.32 16.47
CA VAL A 117 13.35 -17.53 15.66
C VAL A 117 12.78 -17.12 14.31
N ALA A 118 12.98 -17.96 13.29
CA ALA A 118 12.35 -17.76 11.99
C ALA A 118 10.86 -18.17 12.01
N PRO A 119 9.99 -17.53 11.20
CA PRO A 119 8.61 -17.95 11.05
C PRO A 119 8.53 -19.37 10.47
N VAL A 120 7.55 -20.16 10.90
CA VAL A 120 7.31 -21.51 10.38
C VAL A 120 6.54 -21.48 9.04
N ALA A 121 5.80 -20.41 8.77
CA ALA A 121 5.15 -20.16 7.50
C ALA A 121 5.09 -18.65 7.25
N VAL A 122 5.11 -18.24 5.98
CA VAL A 122 5.00 -16.85 5.56
C VAL A 122 3.85 -16.71 4.56
N THR A 123 2.96 -15.75 4.84
CA THR A 123 1.87 -15.37 3.95
C THR A 123 2.11 -13.94 3.45
N LEU A 124 2.02 -13.74 2.13
CA LEU A 124 2.20 -12.44 1.50
C LEU A 124 0.91 -12.03 0.80
N THR A 125 0.41 -10.83 1.11
CA THR A 125 -0.77 -10.31 0.45
C THR A 125 -0.43 -9.72 -0.92
N HIS A 126 -1.40 -9.74 -1.82
CA HIS A 126 -1.31 -9.09 -3.12
C HIS A 126 -2.66 -8.49 -3.53
N PRO A 127 -2.71 -7.48 -4.40
CA PRO A 127 -3.96 -6.99 -4.97
C PRO A 127 -4.74 -8.09 -5.71
N ALA A 128 -6.06 -8.08 -5.57
CA ALA A 128 -6.92 -9.13 -6.16
C ALA A 128 -6.97 -9.05 -7.69
N HIS A 129 -6.77 -7.85 -8.27
CA HIS A 129 -6.73 -7.64 -9.72
C HIS A 129 -5.44 -8.16 -10.41
N TRP A 130 -4.42 -8.56 -9.63
CA TRP A 130 -3.19 -9.11 -10.24
C TRP A 130 -3.47 -10.41 -10.97
N GLY A 131 -3.23 -10.40 -12.29
CA GLY A 131 -3.36 -11.58 -13.13
C GLY A 131 -2.19 -12.56 -12.96
N GLU A 132 -2.32 -13.73 -13.61
CA GLU A 132 -1.35 -14.83 -13.50
C GLU A 132 0.09 -14.42 -13.86
N HIS A 133 0.26 -13.50 -14.82
CA HIS A 133 1.59 -13.01 -15.20
C HIS A 133 2.31 -12.34 -14.02
N ARG A 134 1.65 -11.38 -13.33
CA ARG A 134 2.23 -10.68 -12.17
C ARG A 134 2.53 -11.67 -11.03
N LEU A 135 1.60 -12.59 -10.75
CA LEU A 135 1.76 -13.59 -9.69
C LEU A 135 2.90 -14.57 -9.98
N THR A 136 3.06 -15.00 -11.23
CA THR A 136 4.17 -15.87 -11.64
C THR A 136 5.49 -15.12 -11.54
N THR A 137 5.57 -13.90 -12.04
CA THR A 137 6.76 -13.04 -11.94
C THR A 137 7.18 -12.83 -10.48
N LEU A 138 6.21 -12.60 -9.59
CA LEU A 138 6.47 -12.48 -8.15
C LEU A 138 6.99 -13.79 -7.55
N ARG A 139 6.34 -14.93 -7.82
CA ARG A 139 6.79 -16.25 -7.32
C ARG A 139 8.21 -16.55 -7.78
N ASP A 140 8.54 -16.28 -9.05
CA ASP A 140 9.88 -16.49 -9.58
C ASP A 140 10.91 -15.58 -8.91
N ALA A 141 10.55 -14.35 -8.57
CA ALA A 141 11.45 -13.43 -7.85
C ALA A 141 11.66 -13.88 -6.40
N LEU A 142 10.61 -14.29 -5.69
CA LEU A 142 10.68 -14.85 -4.34
C LEU A 142 11.55 -16.12 -4.33
N ASN A 143 11.34 -17.03 -5.28
CA ASN A 143 12.15 -18.25 -5.41
C ASN A 143 13.64 -17.95 -5.64
N ARG A 144 13.96 -16.93 -6.44
CA ARG A 144 15.36 -16.49 -6.66
C ARG A 144 16.02 -15.98 -5.38
N GLN A 145 15.23 -15.43 -4.45
CA GLN A 145 15.67 -15.01 -3.10
C GLN A 145 15.71 -16.18 -2.09
N GLY A 146 15.36 -17.40 -2.52
CA GLY A 146 15.27 -18.57 -1.65
C GLY A 146 14.01 -18.61 -0.78
N LEU A 147 13.03 -17.79 -1.09
CA LEU A 147 11.72 -17.73 -0.42
C LEU A 147 10.72 -18.63 -1.17
N THR A 148 10.92 -19.96 -1.06
CA THR A 148 10.19 -20.96 -1.86
C THR A 148 8.85 -21.38 -1.26
N GLU A 149 8.64 -21.18 0.04
CA GLU A 149 7.45 -21.64 0.77
C GLU A 149 6.65 -20.42 1.28
N ILE A 150 6.24 -19.55 0.33
CA ILE A 150 5.40 -18.40 0.62
C ILE A 150 4.00 -18.62 0.06
N THR A 151 2.99 -18.52 0.92
CA THR A 151 1.58 -18.48 0.51
C THR A 151 1.24 -17.07 0.03
N LEU A 152 0.67 -16.96 -1.18
CA LEU A 152 0.13 -15.71 -1.71
C LEU A 152 -1.38 -15.67 -1.51
N ILE A 153 -1.91 -14.60 -0.93
CA ILE A 153 -3.34 -14.41 -0.70
C ILE A 153 -3.80 -13.03 -1.21
N PRO A 154 -4.93 -12.93 -1.94
CA PRO A 154 -5.51 -11.62 -2.26
C PRO A 154 -5.82 -10.80 -1.00
N ALA A 155 -5.39 -9.54 -0.94
CA ALA A 155 -5.58 -8.65 0.20
C ALA A 155 -7.06 -8.52 0.60
N ALA A 156 -7.96 -8.42 -0.39
CA ALA A 156 -9.40 -8.37 -0.14
C ALA A 156 -9.94 -9.65 0.54
N LYS A 157 -9.43 -10.85 0.16
CA LYS A 157 -9.81 -12.10 0.85
C LYS A 157 -9.37 -12.08 2.31
N ALA A 158 -8.14 -11.67 2.54
CA ALA A 158 -7.59 -11.58 3.89
C ALA A 158 -8.37 -10.57 4.74
N ALA A 159 -8.70 -9.39 4.21
CA ALA A 159 -9.52 -8.40 4.90
C ALA A 159 -10.91 -8.93 5.26
N ALA A 160 -11.56 -9.69 4.36
CA ALA A 160 -12.85 -10.34 4.64
C ALA A 160 -12.72 -11.41 5.76
N MET A 161 -11.63 -12.19 5.78
CA MET A 161 -11.37 -13.15 6.87
C MET A 161 -11.11 -12.45 8.21
N HIS A 162 -10.48 -11.27 8.19
CA HIS A 162 -10.30 -10.46 9.39
C HIS A 162 -11.64 -9.93 9.92
N LEU A 163 -12.51 -9.44 9.06
CA LEU A 163 -13.87 -9.05 9.41
C LEU A 163 -14.64 -10.21 10.04
N ASP A 164 -14.64 -11.39 9.39
CA ASP A 164 -15.38 -12.58 9.82
C ASP A 164 -14.96 -13.05 11.23
N ALA A 165 -13.70 -12.87 11.60
CA ALA A 165 -13.21 -13.20 12.94
C ALA A 165 -13.82 -12.31 14.05
N SER A 166 -14.20 -11.08 13.73
CA SER A 166 -14.81 -10.11 14.67
C SER A 166 -16.33 -9.97 14.50
N HIS A 167 -16.83 -10.19 13.30
CA HIS A 167 -18.23 -10.11 12.91
C HIS A 167 -18.58 -11.35 12.08
N PRO A 168 -18.87 -12.49 12.72
CA PRO A 168 -19.10 -13.76 12.04
C PRO A 168 -20.21 -13.66 10.98
N LEU A 169 -19.89 -14.08 9.78
CA LEU A 169 -20.77 -14.15 8.63
C LEU A 169 -21.30 -15.57 8.48
N GLU A 170 -22.53 -15.70 8.00
CA GLU A 170 -23.08 -17.01 7.65
C GLU A 170 -22.56 -17.48 6.28
N SER A 171 -22.51 -18.79 6.08
CA SER A 171 -22.14 -19.36 4.78
C SER A 171 -23.10 -18.91 3.68
N GLY A 172 -22.55 -18.45 2.56
CA GLY A 172 -23.29 -17.87 1.45
C GLY A 172 -23.47 -16.35 1.52
N GLU A 173 -23.23 -15.72 2.66
CA GLU A 173 -23.25 -14.26 2.76
C GLU A 173 -22.16 -13.63 1.91
N THR A 174 -22.45 -12.41 1.45
CA THR A 174 -21.58 -11.65 0.56
C THR A 174 -21.17 -10.33 1.19
N VAL A 175 -19.91 -10.01 1.08
CA VAL A 175 -19.34 -8.72 1.50
C VAL A 175 -18.61 -8.09 0.33
N ALA A 176 -18.49 -6.77 0.34
CA ALA A 176 -17.59 -6.06 -0.55
C ALA A 176 -16.43 -5.49 0.27
N VAL A 177 -15.22 -5.62 -0.22
CA VAL A 177 -14.05 -4.93 0.31
C VAL A 177 -13.77 -3.73 -0.58
N PHE A 178 -13.70 -2.56 0.02
CA PHE A 178 -13.29 -1.31 -0.59
C PHE A 178 -11.96 -0.91 0.04
N ASP A 179 -10.88 -1.14 -0.69
CA ASP A 179 -9.51 -0.88 -0.24
C ASP A 179 -9.01 0.42 -0.88
N LEU A 180 -8.87 1.47 -0.08
CA LEU A 180 -8.33 2.75 -0.51
C LEU A 180 -6.97 2.98 0.13
N GLY A 181 -5.96 2.74 -0.67
CA GLY A 181 -4.55 2.80 -0.29
C GLY A 181 -3.92 4.19 -0.41
N ALA A 182 -2.61 4.18 -0.63
CA ALA A 182 -1.84 5.41 -0.86
C ALA A 182 -2.00 5.94 -2.29
N GLU A 183 -2.12 5.06 -3.28
CA GLU A 183 -2.10 5.41 -4.70
C GLU A 183 -3.18 4.71 -5.51
N THR A 184 -3.83 3.71 -4.93
CA THR A 184 -4.83 2.89 -5.63
C THR A 184 -6.06 2.72 -4.79
N VAL A 185 -7.17 2.49 -5.48
CA VAL A 185 -8.40 1.95 -4.93
C VAL A 185 -8.72 0.62 -5.60
N GLU A 186 -9.09 -0.37 -4.81
CA GLU A 186 -9.57 -1.67 -5.29
C GLU A 186 -10.90 -2.02 -4.63
N SER A 187 -11.85 -2.50 -5.43
CA SER A 187 -13.15 -3.00 -4.96
C SER A 187 -13.35 -4.45 -5.37
N VAL A 188 -13.65 -5.30 -4.40
CA VAL A 188 -13.81 -6.74 -4.61
C VAL A 188 -15.04 -7.23 -3.87
N VAL A 189 -15.89 -8.01 -4.55
CA VAL A 189 -17.02 -8.68 -3.91
C VAL A 189 -16.66 -10.13 -3.60
N LEU A 190 -16.94 -10.55 -2.37
CA LEU A 190 -16.58 -11.88 -1.87
C LEU A 190 -17.81 -12.58 -1.28
N ARG A 191 -17.81 -13.91 -1.39
CA ARG A 191 -18.83 -14.77 -0.78
C ARG A 191 -18.19 -15.76 0.18
N LYS A 192 -18.74 -15.83 1.40
CA LYS A 192 -18.30 -16.82 2.39
C LYS A 192 -18.70 -18.23 1.96
N ARG A 193 -17.77 -19.15 2.05
CA ARG A 193 -17.96 -20.60 1.78
C ARG A 193 -18.35 -21.34 3.06
N HIS A 194 -18.66 -22.63 2.92
CA HIS A 194 -18.97 -23.52 4.05
C HIS A 194 -17.73 -23.90 4.88
N ASP A 195 -16.54 -23.76 4.34
CA ASP A 195 -15.25 -24.05 4.97
C ASP A 195 -14.56 -22.81 5.54
N ASP A 196 -15.35 -21.76 5.83
CA ASP A 196 -14.89 -20.46 6.36
C ASP A 196 -13.91 -19.69 5.46
N LEU A 197 -13.74 -20.11 4.21
CA LEU A 197 -12.99 -19.39 3.19
C LEU A 197 -13.91 -18.46 2.40
N PHE A 198 -13.30 -17.59 1.60
CA PHE A 198 -14.01 -16.64 0.75
C PHE A 198 -13.67 -16.85 -0.72
N ASP A 199 -14.69 -16.84 -1.57
CA ASP A 199 -14.53 -16.79 -3.02
C ASP A 199 -14.75 -15.38 -3.52
N ILE A 200 -13.86 -14.90 -4.40
CA ILE A 200 -14.09 -13.66 -5.15
C ILE A 200 -15.19 -13.96 -6.17
N ILE A 201 -16.23 -13.13 -6.20
CA ILE A 201 -17.34 -13.24 -7.16
C ILE A 201 -17.39 -11.96 -8.01
N GLY A 202 -17.47 -12.14 -9.34
CA GLY A 202 -17.31 -11.04 -10.28
C GLY A 202 -15.85 -10.63 -10.46
N ASP A 203 -15.64 -9.39 -10.88
CA ASP A 203 -14.34 -8.85 -11.19
C ASP A 203 -13.79 -8.03 -10.01
N ALA A 204 -12.49 -8.09 -9.77
CA ALA A 204 -11.78 -7.11 -8.95
C ALA A 204 -11.61 -5.83 -9.78
N VAL A 205 -12.23 -4.75 -9.36
CA VAL A 205 -12.18 -3.46 -10.07
C VAL A 205 -11.22 -2.53 -9.33
N HIS A 206 -10.27 -1.95 -10.06
CA HIS A 206 -9.27 -1.06 -9.49
C HIS A 206 -9.10 0.20 -10.34
N ILE A 207 -8.59 1.25 -9.70
CA ILE A 207 -8.11 2.48 -10.34
C ILE A 207 -6.76 2.81 -9.72
N ASP A 208 -5.78 3.08 -10.59
CA ASP A 208 -4.50 3.66 -10.21
C ASP A 208 -4.62 5.18 -10.08
N ASP A 209 -3.67 5.80 -9.40
CA ASP A 209 -3.55 7.26 -9.21
C ASP A 209 -4.66 7.91 -8.37
N ILE A 210 -5.53 7.12 -7.70
CA ILE A 210 -6.46 7.61 -6.68
C ILE A 210 -6.09 7.03 -5.32
N GLY A 211 -5.79 7.91 -4.38
CA GLY A 211 -5.43 7.50 -3.03
C GLY A 211 -4.78 8.60 -2.21
N GLY A 212 -4.22 8.20 -1.08
CA GLY A 212 -3.67 9.12 -0.09
C GLY A 212 -2.58 10.06 -0.60
N THR A 213 -1.79 9.64 -1.59
CA THR A 213 -0.74 10.45 -2.23
C THR A 213 -1.36 11.56 -3.09
N GLY A 214 -2.37 11.23 -3.91
CA GLY A 214 -3.12 12.23 -4.68
C GLY A 214 -3.80 13.26 -3.76
N PHE A 215 -4.35 12.82 -2.64
CA PHE A 215 -4.92 13.73 -1.63
C PHE A 215 -3.87 14.62 -0.98
N GLU A 216 -2.64 14.12 -0.77
CA GLU A 216 -1.50 14.93 -0.31
C GLU A 216 -1.11 15.98 -1.36
N ASP A 217 -1.11 15.62 -2.64
CA ASP A 217 -0.80 16.56 -3.72
C ASP A 217 -1.86 17.67 -3.82
N ALA A 218 -3.15 17.37 -3.66
CA ALA A 218 -4.21 18.38 -3.61
C ALA A 218 -4.04 19.37 -2.44
N VAL A 219 -3.70 18.85 -1.25
CA VAL A 219 -3.36 19.72 -0.09
C VAL A 219 -2.10 20.53 -0.35
N LEU A 220 -1.07 19.96 -0.97
CA LEU A 220 0.17 20.67 -1.31
C LEU A 220 -0.08 21.82 -2.26
N GLU A 221 -0.87 21.61 -3.31
CA GLU A 221 -1.28 22.66 -4.26
C GLU A 221 -2.02 23.79 -3.55
N HIS A 222 -2.96 23.44 -2.67
CA HIS A 222 -3.66 24.45 -1.84
C HIS A 222 -2.69 25.25 -0.98
N VAL A 223 -1.73 24.62 -0.32
CA VAL A 223 -0.74 25.27 0.54
C VAL A 223 0.16 26.22 -0.26
N ILE A 224 0.62 25.78 -1.45
CA ILE A 224 1.42 26.60 -2.37
C ILE A 224 0.65 27.84 -2.77
N ALA A 225 -0.63 27.70 -3.13
CA ALA A 225 -1.48 28.81 -3.52
C ALA A 225 -1.80 29.76 -2.37
N ALA A 226 -2.22 29.23 -1.20
CA ALA A 226 -2.62 30.01 -0.02
C ALA A 226 -1.46 30.81 0.58
N ALA A 227 -0.25 30.27 0.59
CA ALA A 227 0.94 30.94 1.09
C ALA A 227 1.68 31.74 0.00
N ALA A 228 1.18 31.76 -1.24
CA ALA A 228 1.82 32.37 -2.40
C ALA A 228 3.30 31.96 -2.54
N LEU A 229 3.57 30.66 -2.36
CA LEU A 229 4.94 30.14 -2.34
C LEU A 229 5.57 30.21 -3.73
N ASP A 230 6.79 30.75 -3.77
CA ASP A 230 7.64 30.60 -4.94
C ASP A 230 8.28 29.22 -4.93
N VAL A 231 7.80 28.32 -5.78
CA VAL A 231 8.28 26.93 -5.88
C VAL A 231 9.79 26.87 -6.14
N ALA A 232 10.37 27.88 -6.79
CA ALA A 232 11.82 27.96 -7.01
C ALA A 232 12.63 28.11 -5.69
N ARG A 233 12.00 28.54 -4.61
CA ARG A 233 12.64 28.60 -3.28
C ARG A 233 12.80 27.26 -2.61
N PHE A 234 12.03 26.25 -3.04
CA PHE A 234 12.18 24.85 -2.60
C PHE A 234 13.23 24.12 -3.44
N ALA A 235 14.31 24.82 -3.79
CA ALA A 235 15.39 24.26 -4.61
C ALA A 235 16.19 23.17 -3.90
N SER A 236 16.13 23.08 -2.56
CA SER A 236 16.69 21.96 -1.84
C SER A 236 15.67 20.82 -1.73
N HIS A 237 16.10 19.59 -2.02
CA HIS A 237 15.30 18.41 -1.81
C HIS A 237 14.82 18.27 -0.36
N HIS A 238 15.62 18.74 0.60
CA HIS A 238 15.29 18.74 2.01
C HIS A 238 14.04 19.58 2.32
N ASP A 239 13.94 20.80 1.81
CA ASP A 239 12.80 21.69 2.05
C ASP A 239 11.51 21.13 1.41
N ALA A 240 11.62 20.57 0.19
CA ALA A 240 10.51 19.95 -0.50
C ALA A 240 10.00 18.71 0.25
N SER A 241 10.90 17.86 0.74
CA SER A 241 10.57 16.68 1.54
C SER A 241 9.94 17.06 2.88
N HIS A 242 10.45 18.12 3.52
CA HIS A 242 9.90 18.64 4.77
C HIS A 242 8.44 19.10 4.58
N LEU A 243 8.17 19.86 3.51
CA LEU A 243 6.82 20.33 3.20
C LEU A 243 5.88 19.14 2.91
N ARG A 244 6.30 18.15 2.10
CA ARG A 244 5.49 16.96 1.83
C ARG A 244 5.18 16.17 3.11
N ASN A 245 6.13 16.02 4.01
CA ASN A 245 5.90 15.36 5.30
C ASN A 245 4.95 16.14 6.20
N ALA A 246 5.02 17.49 6.21
CA ALA A 246 4.09 18.34 6.95
C ALA A 246 2.67 18.27 6.38
N VAL A 247 2.53 18.22 5.05
CA VAL A 247 1.25 18.01 4.35
C VAL A 247 0.65 16.64 4.70
N ARG A 248 1.45 15.56 4.66
CA ARG A 248 1.00 14.22 5.06
C ARG A 248 0.51 14.17 6.50
N ALA A 249 1.28 14.75 7.42
CA ALA A 249 0.90 14.82 8.84
C ALA A 249 -0.40 15.62 9.04
N ALA A 250 -0.60 16.69 8.30
CA ALA A 250 -1.83 17.49 8.34
C ALA A 250 -3.02 16.67 7.81
N LYS A 251 -2.89 16.00 6.66
CA LYS A 251 -3.92 15.10 6.12
C LYS A 251 -4.31 14.01 7.12
N GLU A 252 -3.33 13.36 7.75
CA GLU A 252 -3.59 12.34 8.78
C GLU A 252 -4.31 12.94 10.00
N THR A 253 -3.93 14.15 10.42
CA THR A 253 -4.56 14.88 11.53
C THR A 253 -6.02 15.19 11.22
N LEU A 254 -6.36 15.57 9.99
CA LEU A 254 -7.72 15.88 9.55
C LEU A 254 -8.67 14.67 9.61
N SER A 255 -8.17 13.45 9.68
CA SER A 255 -9.00 12.26 9.92
C SER A 255 -9.62 12.25 11.32
N SER A 256 -8.99 12.89 12.31
CA SER A 256 -9.44 12.90 13.71
C SER A 256 -9.77 14.30 14.26
N HIS A 257 -9.22 15.37 13.66
CA HIS A 257 -9.39 16.77 14.10
C HIS A 257 -10.10 17.59 13.04
N PRO A 258 -10.81 18.67 13.42
CA PRO A 258 -11.55 19.51 12.48
C PRO A 258 -10.64 20.41 11.64
N ASP A 259 -9.41 20.63 12.04
CA ASP A 259 -8.41 21.44 11.34
C ASP A 259 -6.99 20.98 11.65
N ALA A 260 -6.06 21.37 10.79
CA ALA A 260 -4.63 21.16 10.93
C ALA A 260 -3.86 22.40 10.48
N THR A 261 -2.64 22.56 11.00
CA THR A 261 -1.72 23.65 10.61
C THR A 261 -0.48 23.05 9.97
N ILE A 262 -0.10 23.59 8.83
CA ILE A 262 1.07 23.18 8.05
C ILE A 262 2.11 24.28 8.17
N ASP A 263 3.17 24.03 8.92
CA ASP A 263 4.28 24.96 9.06
C ASP A 263 5.21 24.89 7.85
N ILE A 264 5.62 26.06 7.36
CA ILE A 264 6.49 26.21 6.18
C ILE A 264 7.71 27.05 6.60
N PRO A 265 8.71 26.42 7.25
CA PRO A 265 9.85 27.14 7.84
C PRO A 265 10.64 27.96 6.82
N VAL A 266 10.83 27.45 5.59
CA VAL A 266 11.56 28.12 4.50
C VAL A 266 10.90 29.45 4.10
N ALA A 267 9.57 29.57 4.27
CA ALA A 267 8.80 30.77 3.99
C ALA A 267 8.48 31.59 5.28
N ALA A 268 8.88 31.10 6.45
CA ALA A 268 8.56 31.67 7.77
C ALA A 268 7.04 31.95 7.94
N THR A 269 6.20 31.02 7.47
CA THR A 269 4.74 31.11 7.50
C THR A 269 4.11 29.76 7.81
N SER A 270 2.81 29.75 8.05
CA SER A 270 2.02 28.53 8.18
C SER A 270 0.69 28.70 7.47
N VAL A 271 0.10 27.57 7.03
CA VAL A 271 -1.22 27.51 6.44
C VAL A 271 -2.09 26.63 7.33
N ARG A 272 -3.26 27.15 7.71
CA ARG A 272 -4.29 26.37 8.38
C ARG A 272 -5.25 25.83 7.34
N ILE A 273 -5.59 24.54 7.44
CA ILE A 273 -6.56 23.86 6.60
C ILE A 273 -7.63 23.21 7.49
N THR A 274 -8.88 23.35 7.12
CA THR A 274 -10.01 22.68 7.78
C THR A 274 -10.31 21.35 7.11
N ARG A 275 -10.97 20.43 7.84
CA ARG A 275 -11.46 19.17 7.28
C ARG A 275 -12.41 19.42 6.11
N ALA A 276 -13.31 20.39 6.20
CA ALA A 276 -14.25 20.70 5.13
C ALA A 276 -13.54 21.14 3.83
N GLU A 277 -12.52 22.01 3.93
CA GLU A 277 -11.70 22.39 2.77
C GLU A 277 -10.98 21.19 2.16
N PHE A 278 -10.46 20.30 3.00
CA PHE A 278 -9.82 19.08 2.54
C PHE A 278 -10.81 18.13 1.85
N GLU A 279 -11.98 17.90 2.43
CA GLU A 279 -13.04 17.06 1.86
C GLU A 279 -13.54 17.61 0.51
N ASP A 280 -13.64 18.93 0.38
CA ASP A 280 -13.98 19.60 -0.88
C ASP A 280 -12.92 19.39 -1.98
N MET A 281 -11.63 19.28 -1.60
CA MET A 281 -10.54 19.03 -2.56
C MET A 281 -10.55 17.61 -3.13
N ILE A 282 -11.00 16.63 -2.34
CA ILE A 282 -10.90 15.21 -2.69
C ILE A 282 -12.24 14.61 -3.12
N VAL A 283 -13.32 15.37 -3.16
CA VAL A 283 -14.68 14.86 -3.40
C VAL A 283 -14.82 14.15 -4.74
N ASP A 284 -14.23 14.70 -5.80
CA ASP A 284 -14.31 14.12 -7.15
C ASP A 284 -13.57 12.78 -7.23
N ASP A 285 -12.38 12.69 -6.63
CA ASP A 285 -11.60 11.44 -6.54
C ASP A 285 -12.34 10.37 -5.73
N ILE A 286 -12.96 10.78 -4.60
CA ILE A 286 -13.77 9.87 -3.80
C ILE A 286 -14.98 9.39 -4.60
N ASP A 287 -15.71 10.27 -5.28
CA ASP A 287 -16.86 9.87 -6.09
C ASP A 287 -16.46 8.94 -7.24
N GLN A 288 -15.32 9.18 -7.88
CA GLN A 288 -14.75 8.28 -8.88
C GLN A 288 -14.35 6.93 -8.27
N SER A 289 -13.76 6.93 -7.08
CA SER A 289 -13.39 5.69 -6.38
C SER A 289 -14.60 4.82 -6.05
N LEU A 290 -15.75 5.42 -5.70
CA LEU A 290 -17.00 4.70 -5.42
C LEU A 290 -17.59 4.01 -6.65
N GLU A 291 -17.24 4.45 -7.86
CA GLU A 291 -17.65 3.77 -9.09
C GLU A 291 -17.02 2.38 -9.20
N THR A 292 -15.80 2.17 -8.67
CA THR A 292 -15.19 0.82 -8.65
C THR A 292 -16.04 -0.17 -7.88
N LEU A 293 -16.59 0.26 -6.74
CA LEU A 293 -17.45 -0.57 -5.93
C LEU A 293 -18.77 -0.88 -6.64
N THR A 294 -19.36 0.11 -7.31
CA THR A 294 -20.56 -0.09 -8.12
C THR A 294 -20.31 -1.13 -9.21
N GLN A 295 -19.22 -0.99 -9.96
CA GLN A 295 -18.84 -1.92 -11.03
C GLN A 295 -18.54 -3.34 -10.49
N ALA A 296 -17.86 -3.45 -9.35
CA ALA A 296 -17.59 -4.75 -8.73
C ALA A 296 -18.89 -5.46 -8.33
N ILE A 297 -19.87 -4.74 -7.74
CA ILE A 297 -21.17 -5.29 -7.37
C ILE A 297 -21.95 -5.72 -8.63
N GLU A 298 -21.94 -4.91 -9.69
CA GLU A 298 -22.60 -5.24 -10.97
C GLU A 298 -21.97 -6.46 -11.64
N SER A 299 -20.62 -6.55 -11.66
CA SER A 299 -19.90 -7.70 -12.21
C SER A 299 -20.24 -9.00 -11.47
N ALA A 300 -20.45 -8.92 -10.16
CA ALA A 300 -20.91 -10.03 -9.33
C ALA A 300 -22.42 -10.36 -9.55
N ARG A 301 -23.13 -9.58 -10.37
CA ARG A 301 -24.57 -9.68 -10.63
C ARG A 301 -25.43 -9.56 -9.35
N LEU A 302 -24.98 -8.70 -8.46
CA LEU A 302 -25.67 -8.38 -7.21
C LEU A 302 -26.28 -6.98 -7.26
N THR A 303 -27.18 -6.72 -6.31
CA THR A 303 -27.60 -5.37 -5.97
C THR A 303 -26.91 -4.94 -4.68
N PRO A 304 -26.72 -3.64 -4.42
CA PRO A 304 -26.10 -3.19 -3.17
C PRO A 304 -26.79 -3.74 -1.90
N GLY A 305 -28.11 -3.91 -1.93
CA GLY A 305 -28.88 -4.48 -0.81
C GLY A 305 -28.69 -5.98 -0.58
N ALA A 306 -27.96 -6.68 -1.47
CA ALA A 306 -27.63 -8.09 -1.28
C ALA A 306 -26.30 -8.28 -0.51
N LEU A 307 -25.57 -7.20 -0.24
CA LEU A 307 -24.35 -7.26 0.55
C LEU A 307 -24.69 -7.22 2.05
N SER A 308 -24.06 -8.10 2.83
CA SER A 308 -24.15 -8.07 4.31
C SER A 308 -23.37 -6.89 4.88
N ALA A 309 -22.24 -6.51 4.24
CA ALA A 309 -21.46 -5.34 4.63
C ALA A 309 -20.52 -4.87 3.50
N ILE A 310 -20.10 -3.60 3.58
CA ILE A 310 -18.92 -3.05 2.91
C ILE A 310 -17.81 -2.91 3.95
N VAL A 311 -16.67 -3.54 3.70
CA VAL A 311 -15.48 -3.50 4.55
C VAL A 311 -14.54 -2.44 4.01
N LEU A 312 -14.19 -1.47 4.84
CA LEU A 312 -13.18 -0.48 4.52
C LEU A 312 -11.79 -0.98 4.89
N ALA A 313 -10.90 -1.04 3.91
CA ALA A 313 -9.49 -1.37 4.06
C ALA A 313 -8.60 -0.24 3.50
N GLY A 314 -7.30 -0.31 3.77
CA GLY A 314 -6.34 0.70 3.35
C GLY A 314 -6.29 1.94 4.25
N GLY A 315 -5.13 2.60 4.27
CA GLY A 315 -4.88 3.71 5.21
C GLY A 315 -5.72 4.95 4.96
N SER A 316 -6.08 5.23 3.70
CA SER A 316 -6.93 6.38 3.34
C SER A 316 -8.38 6.20 3.80
N SER A 317 -8.83 4.97 4.07
CA SER A 317 -10.15 4.68 4.66
C SER A 317 -10.35 5.22 6.08
N ARG A 318 -9.30 5.75 6.72
CA ARG A 318 -9.41 6.52 7.98
C ARG A 318 -10.08 7.87 7.80
N ILE A 319 -10.19 8.40 6.59
CA ILE A 319 -10.85 9.67 6.30
C ILE A 319 -12.36 9.49 6.48
N PRO A 320 -13.00 10.19 7.48
CA PRO A 320 -14.42 9.94 7.81
C PRO A 320 -15.38 10.17 6.65
N PHE A 321 -15.02 11.09 5.75
CA PHE A 321 -15.80 11.43 4.56
C PHE A 321 -16.06 10.21 3.67
N ILE A 322 -15.11 9.26 3.58
CA ILE A 322 -15.25 8.05 2.76
C ILE A 322 -16.36 7.15 3.28
N ALA A 323 -16.36 6.86 4.59
CA ALA A 323 -17.40 6.07 5.22
C ALA A 323 -18.78 6.72 5.08
N GLN A 324 -18.83 8.05 5.20
CA GLN A 324 -20.07 8.84 4.99
C GLN A 324 -20.55 8.70 3.55
N ARG A 325 -19.70 8.93 2.54
CA ARG A 325 -20.07 8.83 1.12
C ARG A 325 -20.54 7.43 0.74
N LEU A 326 -19.87 6.38 1.26
CA LEU A 326 -20.34 5.00 1.09
C LEU A 326 -21.70 4.76 1.71
N SER A 327 -21.93 5.24 2.93
CA SER A 327 -23.24 5.09 3.62
C SER A 327 -24.36 5.86 2.92
N ASP A 328 -24.06 7.02 2.32
CA ASP A 328 -25.02 7.81 1.54
C ASP A 328 -25.40 7.12 0.21
N ARG A 329 -24.45 6.41 -0.40
CA ARG A 329 -24.66 5.78 -1.71
C ARG A 329 -25.18 4.35 -1.64
N PHE A 330 -24.76 3.57 -0.63
CA PHE A 330 -25.08 2.16 -0.49
C PHE A 330 -25.92 1.91 0.77
N THR A 331 -26.94 1.06 0.66
CA THR A 331 -27.90 0.80 1.75
C THR A 331 -27.45 -0.29 2.73
N CYS A 332 -26.28 -0.90 2.51
CA CYS A 332 -25.71 -1.93 3.38
C CYS A 332 -24.80 -1.32 4.46
N PRO A 333 -24.55 -2.02 5.57
CA PRO A 333 -23.66 -1.56 6.62
C PRO A 333 -22.23 -1.31 6.08
N VAL A 334 -21.61 -0.21 6.50
CA VAL A 334 -20.19 0.08 6.25
C VAL A 334 -19.41 -0.22 7.52
N VAL A 335 -18.45 -1.13 7.44
CA VAL A 335 -17.62 -1.54 8.57
C VAL A 335 -16.21 -0.99 8.39
N VAL A 336 -15.77 -0.21 9.37
CA VAL A 336 -14.43 0.37 9.42
C VAL A 336 -13.69 -0.28 10.57
N ASP A 337 -12.56 -0.92 10.30
CA ASP A 337 -11.69 -1.45 11.35
C ASP A 337 -11.00 -0.32 12.13
N ALA A 338 -10.57 -0.60 13.36
CA ALA A 338 -9.77 0.33 14.15
C ALA A 338 -8.42 0.66 13.49
N VAL A 339 -7.90 -0.29 12.70
CA VAL A 339 -6.65 -0.15 11.95
C VAL A 339 -6.88 -0.65 10.51
N PRO A 340 -7.62 0.12 9.67
CA PRO A 340 -8.03 -0.34 8.34
C PRO A 340 -6.86 -0.67 7.41
N GLU A 341 -5.70 -0.02 7.60
CA GLU A 341 -4.47 -0.33 6.88
C GLU A 341 -3.84 -1.68 7.26
N ALA A 342 -4.34 -2.33 8.29
CA ALA A 342 -3.83 -3.62 8.73
C ALA A 342 -4.84 -4.76 8.55
N ALA A 343 -6.05 -4.47 8.09
CA ALA A 343 -7.11 -5.48 7.95
C ALA A 343 -6.66 -6.68 7.10
N ALA A 344 -6.00 -6.41 5.97
CA ALA A 344 -5.51 -7.45 5.08
C ALA A 344 -4.39 -8.29 5.72
N VAL A 345 -3.38 -7.67 6.33
CA VAL A 345 -2.25 -8.41 6.92
C VAL A 345 -2.66 -9.21 8.16
N LEU A 346 -3.59 -8.69 8.98
CA LEU A 346 -4.16 -9.42 10.12
C LEU A 346 -4.96 -10.64 9.68
N GLY A 347 -5.74 -10.50 8.61
CA GLY A 347 -6.45 -11.63 8.00
C GLY A 347 -5.51 -12.64 7.36
N ALA A 348 -4.45 -12.18 6.69
CA ALA A 348 -3.44 -13.05 6.09
C ALA A 348 -2.68 -13.87 7.15
N ALA A 349 -2.39 -13.28 8.31
CA ALA A 349 -1.78 -14.00 9.42
C ALA A 349 -2.70 -15.12 9.96
N ARG A 350 -4.01 -14.85 10.08
CA ARG A 350 -5.01 -15.86 10.44
C ARG A 350 -5.11 -16.97 9.41
N ALA A 351 -5.14 -16.60 8.13
CA ALA A 351 -5.21 -17.55 7.01
C ALA A 351 -4.00 -18.49 7.00
N GLY A 352 -2.80 -17.96 7.11
CA GLY A 352 -1.57 -18.76 7.16
C GLY A 352 -1.52 -19.72 8.37
N LEU A 353 -2.01 -19.26 9.52
CA LEU A 353 -2.10 -20.13 10.72
C LEU A 353 -3.14 -21.24 10.52
N ALA A 354 -4.29 -20.94 9.89
CA ALA A 354 -5.31 -21.96 9.59
C ALA A 354 -4.79 -22.99 8.59
N GLU A 355 -4.07 -22.55 7.54
CA GLU A 355 -3.46 -23.44 6.56
C GLU A 355 -2.41 -24.36 7.18
N LEU A 356 -1.51 -23.81 8.01
CA LEU A 356 -0.52 -24.60 8.75
C LEU A 356 -1.16 -25.68 9.62
N ARG A 357 -2.27 -25.33 10.32
CA ARG A 357 -3.03 -26.33 11.12
C ARG A 357 -3.64 -27.43 10.26
N ALA A 358 -4.22 -27.08 9.12
CA ALA A 358 -4.81 -28.05 8.22
C ALA A 358 -3.76 -29.04 7.67
N GLN A 359 -2.56 -28.55 7.35
CA GLN A 359 -1.43 -29.38 6.92
C GLN A 359 -0.98 -30.33 8.05
N GLN A 360 -0.81 -29.87 9.27
CA GLN A 360 -0.42 -30.71 10.42
C GLN A 360 -1.46 -31.78 10.75
N LEU A 361 -2.76 -31.47 10.65
CA LEU A 361 -3.82 -32.44 10.85
C LEU A 361 -3.83 -33.52 9.76
N SER A 362 -3.53 -33.16 8.51
CA SER A 362 -3.43 -34.09 7.39
C SER A 362 -2.25 -35.05 7.55
N GLU A 363 -1.08 -34.54 7.95
CA GLU A 363 0.12 -35.34 8.21
C GLU A 363 -0.09 -36.33 9.35
N ASN A 364 -0.65 -35.88 10.49
CA ASN A 364 -0.96 -36.72 11.64
C ASN A 364 -2.08 -37.77 11.36
N GLY A 365 -3.00 -37.46 10.44
CA GLY A 365 -4.06 -38.40 9.99
C GLY A 365 -3.49 -39.52 9.14
N THR A 366 -2.55 -39.20 8.26
CA THR A 366 -1.88 -40.20 7.39
C THR A 366 -0.98 -41.14 8.20
N ASP A 367 -0.30 -40.64 9.25
CA ASP A 367 0.52 -41.50 10.12
C ASP A 367 -0.33 -42.46 10.98
N ARG A 368 -1.55 -42.06 11.37
CA ARG A 368 -2.46 -42.99 12.09
C ARG A 368 -3.02 -44.08 11.22
N GLU A 369 -3.35 -43.82 9.95
CA GLU A 369 -3.81 -44.88 9.03
C GLU A 369 -2.68 -45.86 8.67
N LEU A 370 -1.42 -45.44 8.70
CA LEU A 370 -0.25 -46.29 8.51
C LEU A 370 0.08 -47.13 9.75
N ASP A 371 -0.20 -46.64 10.94
CA ASP A 371 0.08 -47.37 12.20
C ASP A 371 -0.99 -48.44 12.54
N GLU A 372 -2.25 -48.24 12.11
CA GLU A 372 -3.31 -49.27 12.24
C GLU A 372 -3.16 -50.40 11.24
N SER A 373 -2.35 -50.29 10.18
CA SER A 373 -2.10 -51.35 9.18
C SER A 373 -0.85 -52.20 9.42
N THR A 374 -0.08 -51.92 10.50
CA THR A 374 1.20 -52.59 10.80
C THR A 374 1.26 -53.29 12.17
N ASP A 375 0.17 -53.92 12.63
CA ASP A 375 0.26 -54.78 13.81
C ASP A 375 0.48 -56.28 13.44
N GLU A 376 1.11 -56.56 12.28
CA GLU A 376 1.71 -57.86 11.98
C GLU A 376 2.96 -57.72 11.12
N ALA A 377 4.14 -57.32 11.66
CA ALA A 377 5.46 -57.83 11.23
C ALA A 377 6.60 -57.19 12.05
N GLN A 378 7.27 -58.03 12.74
CA GLN A 378 8.55 -58.01 13.48
C GLN A 378 9.59 -56.96 13.05
N SER A 379 10.07 -56.23 14.08
CA SER A 379 11.45 -55.83 14.35
C SER A 379 12.44 -55.68 13.18
N PHE A 380 12.83 -54.44 12.90
CA PHE A 380 14.23 -54.02 12.70
C PHE A 380 14.35 -52.50 12.81
N SER A 381 15.10 -52.02 13.82
CA SER A 381 15.48 -50.61 13.96
C SER A 381 16.65 -50.28 13.02
N PRO A 382 16.64 -49.13 12.36
CA PRO A 382 17.85 -48.37 12.17
C PRO A 382 17.82 -47.05 12.93
N VAL A 383 18.82 -46.85 13.74
CA VAL A 383 19.22 -45.59 14.37
C VAL A 383 19.51 -44.55 13.28
N LEU A 384 18.71 -43.52 13.15
CA LEU A 384 19.08 -42.32 12.42
C LEU A 384 19.38 -41.20 13.40
N THR A 385 20.66 -40.87 13.43
CA THR A 385 21.26 -39.72 14.12
C THR A 385 20.66 -38.42 13.59
N GLY A 386 20.12 -37.62 14.50
CA GLY A 386 19.59 -36.30 14.22
C GLY A 386 20.66 -35.36 13.67
N ALA A 387 20.37 -34.78 12.53
CA ALA A 387 21.10 -33.63 12.02
C ALA A 387 20.37 -32.37 12.52
N ALA A 388 21.06 -31.64 13.39
CA ALA A 388 20.61 -30.32 13.82
C ALA A 388 20.57 -29.38 12.61
N ARG A 389 19.41 -28.78 12.34
CA ARG A 389 19.23 -27.72 11.36
C ARG A 389 20.01 -26.49 11.81
N ALA A 390 20.94 -26.01 11.00
CA ALA A 390 21.63 -24.74 11.19
C ALA A 390 20.65 -23.58 10.84
N PRO A 391 20.72 -22.45 11.54
CA PRO A 391 19.89 -21.30 11.23
C PRO A 391 20.18 -20.77 9.81
N ALA A 392 19.10 -20.45 9.08
CA ALA A 392 19.13 -20.05 7.67
C ALA A 392 20.04 -18.83 7.38
N SER A 393 20.31 -17.98 8.38
CA SER A 393 21.18 -16.81 8.29
C SER A 393 22.66 -17.14 8.03
N ALA A 394 23.13 -18.32 8.45
CA ALA A 394 24.54 -18.72 8.27
C ALA A 394 24.84 -19.19 6.83
N LEU A 395 23.84 -19.68 6.09
CA LEU A 395 24.02 -20.15 4.71
C LEU A 395 24.06 -19.00 3.70
N ARG A 396 23.39 -17.89 3.97
CA ARG A 396 23.32 -16.73 3.04
C ARG A 396 24.61 -15.91 3.00
N ARG A 397 25.32 -15.74 4.13
CA ARG A 397 26.61 -15.01 4.13
C ARG A 397 27.71 -15.71 3.34
N GLY A 398 27.67 -17.05 3.23
CA GLY A 398 28.61 -17.81 2.41
C GLY A 398 28.33 -17.73 0.91
N LEU A 399 27.08 -17.57 0.50
CA LEU A 399 26.70 -17.54 -0.92
C LEU A 399 26.97 -16.16 -1.56
N TYR A 400 26.83 -15.06 -0.80
CA TYR A 400 27.14 -13.71 -1.29
C TYR A 400 28.63 -13.53 -1.63
N ILE A 401 29.53 -14.15 -0.87
CA ILE A 401 30.98 -14.08 -1.14
C ILE A 401 31.36 -14.89 -2.39
N PHE A 402 30.62 -15.97 -2.70
CA PHE A 402 30.92 -16.78 -3.90
C PHE A 402 30.45 -16.16 -5.20
N PHE A 403 29.32 -15.41 -5.18
CA PHE A 403 28.79 -14.76 -6.39
C PHE A 403 29.54 -13.49 -6.76
N THR A 404 30.08 -12.73 -5.80
CA THR A 404 30.93 -11.56 -6.09
C THR A 404 32.27 -11.94 -6.69
N ILE A 405 32.82 -13.09 -6.35
CA ILE A 405 34.12 -13.58 -6.96
C ILE A 405 33.84 -14.13 -8.37
N ALA A 406 32.70 -14.74 -8.66
CA ALA A 406 32.38 -15.24 -10.00
C ALA A 406 32.07 -14.11 -10.99
N ALA A 407 31.42 -13.03 -10.56
CA ALA A 407 31.10 -11.87 -11.42
C ALA A 407 32.34 -11.08 -11.81
N THR A 408 33.35 -10.98 -10.95
CA THR A 408 34.62 -10.29 -11.26
C THR A 408 35.52 -11.07 -12.24
N VAL A 409 35.43 -12.41 -12.30
CA VAL A 409 36.19 -13.22 -13.26
C VAL A 409 35.59 -13.18 -14.67
N ILE A 410 34.27 -13.04 -14.79
CA ILE A 410 33.57 -12.94 -16.11
C ILE A 410 33.72 -11.55 -16.72
N ALA A 411 33.77 -10.47 -15.94
CA ALA A 411 34.01 -9.11 -16.43
C ALA A 411 35.46 -8.92 -16.93
N GLY A 412 36.46 -9.67 -16.40
CA GLY A 412 37.83 -9.62 -16.85
C GLY A 412 38.10 -10.30 -18.21
N ALA A 413 37.23 -11.21 -18.64
CA ALA A 413 37.41 -11.96 -19.90
C ALA A 413 36.85 -11.22 -21.14
N ILE A 414 35.99 -10.21 -20.97
CA ILE A 414 35.34 -9.46 -22.07
C ILE A 414 36.20 -8.23 -22.51
N VAL A 415 37.13 -7.76 -21.68
CA VAL A 415 37.97 -6.58 -21.99
C VAL A 415 39.21 -6.92 -22.84
N LEU A 416 39.55 -8.20 -23.02
CA LEU A 416 40.73 -8.62 -23.79
C LEU A 416 40.46 -9.12 -25.23
N GLY A 417 39.20 -9.06 -25.70
CA GLY A 417 38.79 -9.56 -27.03
C GLY A 417 38.43 -8.49 -28.07
N GLY A 418 38.50 -7.20 -27.77
CA GLY A 418 37.91 -6.13 -28.59
C GLY A 418 38.87 -5.12 -29.21
N ALA A 419 40.07 -5.55 -29.65
CA ALA A 419 41.02 -4.65 -30.35
C ALA A 419 41.53 -5.28 -31.63
N ALA A 420 40.75 -5.38 -32.69
CA ALA A 420 41.20 -5.46 -34.08
C ALA A 420 39.98 -5.39 -35.03
N ALA A 421 39.67 -4.21 -35.57
CA ALA A 421 39.22 -3.94 -36.92
C ALA A 421 38.89 -2.44 -37.06
N LEU A 422 39.87 -1.67 -37.46
CA LEU A 422 39.71 -0.36 -38.10
C LEU A 422 39.86 -0.56 -39.61
N GLY A 423 38.90 -0.10 -40.37
CA GLY A 423 39.00 -0.13 -41.84
C GLY A 423 37.81 0.62 -42.48
N ASP A 424 38.13 1.83 -42.90
CA ASP A 424 37.57 2.60 -44.05
C ASP A 424 36.14 3.12 -44.07
N THR A 425 36.10 4.45 -44.03
CA THR A 425 35.03 5.32 -44.56
C THR A 425 34.95 5.28 -46.09
N PRO A 426 33.79 5.59 -46.72
CA PRO A 426 33.74 6.91 -47.36
C PRO A 426 32.39 7.70 -47.11
N SER A 427 32.59 9.00 -47.17
CA SER A 427 31.64 10.10 -47.17
C SER A 427 30.63 10.05 -48.29
N SER A 428 29.36 10.45 -48.05
CA SER A 428 28.60 11.30 -48.96
C SER A 428 27.32 11.88 -48.33
N SER A 429 27.24 13.20 -48.36
CA SER A 429 26.14 14.04 -48.83
C SER A 429 24.85 14.13 -48.01
N SER A 430 24.78 15.27 -47.35
CA SER A 430 23.62 16.16 -47.11
C SER A 430 22.25 15.80 -47.71
N ALA A 431 21.22 15.73 -46.84
CA ALA A 431 19.89 16.25 -47.13
C ALA A 431 19.20 16.60 -45.80
N ASN A 432 18.84 17.88 -45.71
CA ASN A 432 18.08 18.49 -44.64
C ASN A 432 16.60 18.16 -44.84
N PRO A 433 15.82 17.68 -43.87
CA PRO A 433 14.37 17.68 -43.97
C PRO A 433 13.78 18.91 -43.25
N ALA A 434 12.86 19.52 -43.95
CA ALA A 434 12.13 20.73 -43.67
C ALA A 434 11.33 20.68 -42.35
N THR A 435 11.31 21.86 -41.72
CA THR A 435 10.49 22.21 -40.55
C THR A 435 8.98 22.25 -40.95
N PRO A 436 8.06 21.68 -40.19
CA PRO A 436 6.63 21.90 -40.39
C PRO A 436 6.18 23.28 -39.87
N PRO A 437 5.14 23.90 -40.44
CA PRO A 437 4.73 25.27 -40.11
C PRO A 437 3.99 25.32 -38.76
N THR A 438 4.28 26.38 -38.01
CA THR A 438 3.63 26.78 -36.77
C THR A 438 2.16 27.14 -37.04
N PRO A 439 1.19 26.67 -36.22
CA PRO A 439 -0.19 27.17 -36.34
C PRO A 439 -0.32 28.56 -35.74
N ALA A 440 -1.03 29.43 -36.48
CA ALA A 440 -1.32 30.81 -36.14
C ALA A 440 -2.20 30.91 -34.88
N ILE A 441 -1.76 31.71 -33.92
CA ILE A 441 -2.51 32.08 -32.70
C ILE A 441 -3.60 33.08 -33.15
N THR A 442 -4.87 32.68 -33.03
CA THR A 442 -6.02 33.59 -33.15
C THR A 442 -6.25 34.26 -31.80
N GLN A 443 -6.12 35.60 -31.76
CA GLN A 443 -6.44 36.41 -30.58
C GLN A 443 -7.95 36.35 -30.28
N PRO A 444 -8.38 36.25 -29.04
CA PRO A 444 -9.79 36.42 -28.69
C PRO A 444 -10.19 37.90 -28.70
N ALA A 445 -11.39 38.14 -29.23
CA ALA A 445 -12.00 39.45 -29.37
C ALA A 445 -12.33 40.06 -28.00
N ASN A 446 -12.15 41.41 -27.90
CA ASN A 446 -12.50 42.24 -26.74
C ASN A 446 -14.01 42.17 -26.40
N PRO A 447 -14.38 42.20 -25.12
CA PRO A 447 -15.78 42.34 -24.71
C PRO A 447 -16.28 43.77 -24.90
N PRO A 448 -17.61 43.97 -25.13
CA PRO A 448 -18.22 45.29 -25.34
C PRO A 448 -18.29 46.09 -24.02
N PRO A 449 -18.39 47.43 -24.06
CA PRO A 449 -18.42 48.29 -22.88
C PRO A 449 -19.75 48.26 -22.14
N PRO A 450 -19.77 48.59 -20.86
CA PRO A 450 -20.97 48.52 -20.01
C PRO A 450 -21.95 49.68 -20.34
N SER A 451 -23.24 49.34 -20.47
CA SER A 451 -24.33 50.28 -20.62
C SER A 451 -24.80 50.87 -19.28
N ASP A 452 -25.08 52.18 -19.36
CA ASP A 452 -25.45 53.07 -18.28
C ASP A 452 -26.61 52.61 -17.36
N GLN A 453 -26.45 52.90 -16.08
CA GLN A 453 -27.52 52.90 -15.08
C GLN A 453 -28.45 54.13 -15.25
N PRO A 454 -29.71 54.08 -14.88
CA PRO A 454 -30.40 55.26 -14.38
C PRO A 454 -30.60 55.25 -12.85
N THR A 455 -30.37 56.42 -12.38
CA THR A 455 -30.43 56.94 -11.01
C THR A 455 -31.80 56.86 -10.32
N ASN A 456 -31.68 56.72 -8.99
CA ASN A 456 -32.65 56.96 -7.93
C ASN A 456 -33.56 58.22 -8.06
N PRO A 457 -34.74 58.35 -7.36
CA PRO A 457 -34.75 59.18 -6.20
C PRO A 457 -35.60 58.72 -4.97
N LEU A 458 -35.03 58.99 -3.78
CA LEU A 458 -35.63 59.54 -2.53
C LEU A 458 -37.09 59.38 -2.16
N ALA A 459 -37.33 58.82 -0.94
CA ALA A 459 -38.12 59.49 0.12
C ALA A 459 -38.01 58.74 1.45
N ASP A 460 -37.51 59.43 2.41
CA ASP A 460 -37.78 59.37 3.85
C ASP A 460 -38.87 60.39 4.17
N PRO A 461 -39.56 60.52 5.32
CA PRO A 461 -39.30 60.05 6.69
C PRO A 461 -40.54 59.74 7.57
N GLY A 462 -40.25 59.35 8.81
CA GLY A 462 -41.18 59.57 9.97
C GLY A 462 -41.69 58.26 10.58
N GLY A 463 -41.60 57.96 11.81
CA GLY A 463 -41.52 58.70 13.04
C GLY A 463 -42.16 57.86 14.15
N GLY A 464 -41.62 57.89 15.36
CA GLY A 464 -42.31 57.63 16.60
C GLY A 464 -42.23 56.21 17.13
N GLY A 465 -41.61 55.86 18.20
CA GLY A 465 -41.75 56.41 19.54
C GLY A 465 -42.20 55.29 20.47
N GLY A 466 -41.53 55.08 21.57
CA GLY A 466 -42.21 54.56 22.74
C GLY A 466 -41.64 53.34 23.46
N ALA A 467 -40.71 53.57 24.37
CA ALA A 467 -40.71 53.09 25.76
C ALA A 467 -40.72 51.59 26.10
N ALA A 468 -39.65 51.17 26.74
CA ALA A 468 -39.63 50.14 27.79
C ALA A 468 -40.50 50.61 29.04
N PRO A 469 -40.68 49.83 30.10
CA PRO A 469 -39.83 48.86 30.77
C PRO A 469 -40.55 47.67 31.45
N GLY A 470 -39.73 46.73 31.99
CA GLY A 470 -40.00 46.20 33.32
C GLY A 470 -40.36 44.75 33.51
N GLY A 471 -39.60 44.04 34.34
CA GLY A 471 -40.07 43.16 35.38
C GLY A 471 -39.90 41.66 35.15
N ALA A 472 -38.79 41.05 35.57
CA ALA A 472 -38.54 40.44 36.88
C ALA A 472 -39.27 39.12 37.20
N ARG A 473 -38.48 38.11 37.54
CA ARG A 473 -38.70 36.92 38.42
C ARG A 473 -39.64 35.87 37.87
N GLY A 474 -39.35 34.55 37.99
CA GLY A 474 -38.68 33.71 38.94
C GLY A 474 -39.08 32.28 38.69
N ALA A 475 -38.20 31.41 39.02
CA ALA A 475 -38.30 30.11 39.62
C ALA A 475 -39.43 29.12 39.21
N GLY A 476 -38.97 27.95 38.86
CA GLY A 476 -39.67 26.68 38.79
C GLY A 476 -38.75 25.65 38.21
#